data_92617b574b264d86b376ebf188499779
#
_entry.id   92617b574b264d86b376ebf188499779
#
_cell.length_a   1.000
_cell.length_b   1.000
_cell.length_c   1.000
_cell.angle_alpha   90.00
_cell.angle_beta   90.00
_cell.angle_gamma   90.00
#
_symmetry.space_group_name_H-M   'P 1'
#
loop_
_entity.id
_entity.type
_entity.pdbx_description
1 polymer ?
#
loop_
_entity_poly.entity_id
_entity_poly.type
_entity_poly.pdbx_seq_one_letter_code
_entity_poly.pdbx_strand_id
1 'polypeptide(L)'
;AERREARYQRRKAARMAKKAAALREYGDFETVFSFERLYESYRASVRGVGWKASTQRYKAASLANVTKTHEELIAGKYRSKGFYEFDIVERGKPRHIRSVHISERVVQRCLCDYCLVPMLSRSFIYDNGASLRGKGYDFAVSRVTRFLAEHYRKHGREGYVLVFVFSKYFDTAQHE
;
A
#
# COMPACT_ATOMS: atom_id res chain seq x y z
N ALA A 1 26.83 10.74 -29.44
CA ALA A 1 25.39 10.95 -29.24
C ALA A 1 24.61 9.64 -29.52
N GLU A 2 24.73 9.00 -30.67
CA GLU A 2 23.97 7.84 -31.12
C GLU A 2 24.07 6.61 -30.19
N ARG A 3 25.28 6.23 -29.73
CA ARG A 3 25.48 5.10 -28.81
C ARG A 3 24.78 5.32 -27.45
N ARG A 4 24.71 6.57 -26.99
CA ARG A 4 24.02 6.94 -25.75
C ARG A 4 22.51 6.82 -25.93
N GLU A 5 21.98 7.31 -27.05
CA GLU A 5 20.57 7.22 -27.40
C GLU A 5 20.14 5.76 -27.59
N ALA A 6 20.88 4.96 -28.33
CA ALA A 6 20.60 3.54 -28.51
C ALA A 6 20.59 2.76 -27.17
N ARG A 7 21.47 3.13 -26.22
CA ARG A 7 21.48 2.55 -24.86
C ARG A 7 20.24 2.98 -24.08
N TYR A 8 19.85 4.23 -24.18
CA TYR A 8 18.64 4.76 -23.54
C TYR A 8 17.39 4.05 -24.05
N GLN A 9 17.23 3.91 -25.36
CA GLN A 9 16.06 3.27 -25.98
C GLN A 9 15.99 1.78 -25.59
N ARG A 10 17.10 1.06 -25.58
CA ARG A 10 17.14 -0.35 -25.09
C ARG A 10 16.71 -0.46 -23.62
N ARG A 11 17.17 0.43 -22.74
CA ARG A 11 16.77 0.43 -21.34
C ARG A 11 15.30 0.81 -21.16
N LYS A 12 14.79 1.75 -21.97
CA LYS A 12 13.38 2.12 -21.98
C LYS A 12 12.50 0.94 -22.42
N ALA A 13 12.84 0.30 -23.54
CA ALA A 13 12.11 -0.87 -24.03
C ALA A 13 12.12 -2.02 -23.02
N ALA A 14 13.24 -2.33 -22.39
CA ALA A 14 13.33 -3.35 -21.35
C ALA A 14 12.46 -3.03 -20.13
N ARG A 15 12.40 -1.77 -19.71
CA ARG A 15 11.51 -1.34 -18.61
C ARG A 15 10.03 -1.47 -18.98
N MET A 16 9.66 -1.08 -20.21
CA MET A 16 8.30 -1.22 -20.71
C MET A 16 7.87 -2.69 -20.81
N ALA A 17 8.75 -3.56 -21.31
CA ALA A 17 8.50 -5.00 -21.36
C ALA A 17 8.29 -5.61 -19.96
N LYS A 18 9.12 -5.24 -18.99
CA LYS A 18 8.95 -5.67 -17.58
C LYS A 18 7.64 -5.17 -16.98
N LYS A 19 7.25 -3.94 -17.27
CA LYS A 19 5.97 -3.37 -16.81
C LYS A 19 4.78 -4.12 -17.44
N ALA A 20 4.83 -4.38 -18.74
CA ALA A 20 3.80 -5.12 -19.44
C ALA A 20 3.67 -6.58 -18.92
N ALA A 21 4.80 -7.25 -18.65
CA ALA A 21 4.79 -8.58 -18.05
C ALA A 21 4.14 -8.58 -16.64
N ALA A 22 4.52 -7.62 -15.80
CA ALA A 22 3.91 -7.49 -14.47
C ALA A 22 2.40 -7.18 -14.54
N LEU A 23 1.97 -6.36 -15.49
CA LEU A 23 0.55 -6.08 -15.68
C LEU A 23 -0.23 -7.33 -16.11
N ARG A 24 0.34 -8.18 -16.95
CA ARG A 24 -0.29 -9.46 -17.32
C ARG A 24 -0.36 -10.44 -16.15
N GLU A 25 0.67 -10.46 -15.30
CA GLU A 25 0.77 -11.38 -14.16
C GLU A 25 -0.14 -10.98 -12.99
N TYR A 26 -0.22 -9.67 -12.67
CA TYR A 26 -0.89 -9.15 -11.48
C TYR A 26 -2.08 -8.24 -11.78
N GLY A 27 -2.39 -7.95 -13.03
CA GLY A 27 -3.43 -7.00 -13.41
C GLY A 27 -4.75 -7.63 -13.83
N ASP A 28 -4.85 -8.96 -13.82
CA ASP A 28 -6.09 -9.63 -14.15
C ASP A 28 -7.11 -9.48 -13.02
N PHE A 29 -8.22 -8.82 -13.32
CA PHE A 29 -9.23 -8.43 -12.33
C PHE A 29 -9.85 -9.64 -11.63
N GLU A 30 -10.26 -10.67 -12.39
CA GLU A 30 -10.92 -11.85 -11.84
C GLU A 30 -9.96 -12.65 -10.94
N THR A 31 -8.70 -12.77 -11.35
CA THR A 31 -7.67 -13.42 -10.55
C THR A 31 -7.36 -12.63 -9.28
N VAL A 32 -7.25 -11.30 -9.36
CA VAL A 32 -6.97 -10.43 -8.20
C VAL A 32 -8.09 -10.53 -7.17
N PHE A 33 -9.34 -10.49 -7.62
CA PHE A 33 -10.51 -10.53 -6.74
C PHE A 33 -11.18 -11.90 -6.67
N SER A 34 -10.41 -12.99 -6.86
CA SER A 34 -10.93 -14.32 -6.63
C SER A 34 -11.43 -14.49 -5.18
N PHE A 35 -12.38 -15.40 -4.98
CA PHE A 35 -12.96 -15.66 -3.66
C PHE A 35 -11.86 -15.99 -2.63
N GLU A 36 -10.90 -16.84 -2.98
CA GLU A 36 -9.79 -17.27 -2.11
C GLU A 36 -8.97 -16.07 -1.62
N ARG A 37 -8.57 -15.18 -2.55
CA ARG A 37 -7.77 -13.99 -2.22
C ARG A 37 -8.55 -12.98 -1.38
N LEU A 38 -9.83 -12.79 -1.69
CA LEU A 38 -10.72 -11.97 -0.86
C LEU A 38 -10.87 -12.56 0.55
N TYR A 39 -11.02 -13.87 0.66
CA TYR A 39 -11.13 -14.53 1.97
C TYR A 39 -9.85 -14.47 2.77
N GLU A 40 -8.69 -14.64 2.15
CA GLU A 40 -7.38 -14.43 2.79
C GLU A 40 -7.20 -12.99 3.24
N SER A 41 -7.59 -12.02 2.39
CA SER A 41 -7.56 -10.60 2.72
C SER A 41 -8.48 -10.26 3.88
N TYR A 42 -9.66 -10.90 3.95
CA TYR A 42 -10.54 -10.82 5.13
C TYR A 42 -9.82 -11.32 6.38
N ARG A 43 -9.28 -12.54 6.36
CA ARG A 43 -8.57 -13.11 7.52
C ARG A 43 -7.42 -12.21 7.99
N ALA A 44 -6.71 -11.60 7.07
CA ALA A 44 -5.64 -10.67 7.39
C ALA A 44 -6.16 -9.32 7.92
N SER A 45 -7.31 -8.84 7.41
CA SER A 45 -7.90 -7.55 7.82
C SER A 45 -8.54 -7.55 9.20
N VAL A 46 -8.96 -8.72 9.70
CA VAL A 46 -9.57 -8.84 11.04
C VAL A 46 -8.54 -9.02 12.16
N ARG A 47 -7.26 -9.24 11.82
CA ARG A 47 -6.21 -9.38 12.84
C ARG A 47 -6.04 -8.07 13.61
N GLY A 48 -6.04 -8.17 14.94
CA GLY A 48 -5.87 -7.01 15.83
C GLY A 48 -7.10 -6.11 16.00
N VAL A 49 -8.17 -6.34 15.22
CA VAL A 49 -9.42 -5.54 15.29
C VAL A 49 -10.67 -6.38 15.56
N GLY A 50 -10.49 -7.64 15.94
CA GLY A 50 -11.58 -8.59 16.23
C GLY A 50 -12.49 -8.19 17.40
N TRP A 51 -12.05 -7.27 18.25
CA TRP A 51 -12.82 -6.72 19.36
C TRP A 51 -13.88 -5.69 18.92
N LYS A 52 -13.75 -5.12 17.71
CA LYS A 52 -14.71 -4.12 17.20
C LYS A 52 -16.03 -4.76 16.81
N ALA A 53 -17.15 -4.22 17.27
CA ALA A 53 -18.50 -4.75 16.99
C ALA A 53 -18.80 -4.89 15.47
N SER A 54 -18.34 -3.94 14.64
CA SER A 54 -18.48 -4.04 13.19
C SER A 54 -17.72 -5.22 12.60
N THR A 55 -16.52 -5.52 13.12
CA THR A 55 -15.72 -6.67 12.72
C THR A 55 -16.37 -7.97 13.17
N GLN A 56 -16.91 -8.02 14.38
CA GLN A 56 -17.62 -9.21 14.90
C GLN A 56 -18.87 -9.53 14.08
N ARG A 57 -19.69 -8.52 13.76
CA ARG A 57 -20.85 -8.68 12.87
C ARG A 57 -20.46 -9.18 11.47
N TYR A 58 -19.40 -8.65 10.89
CA TYR A 58 -18.91 -9.11 9.60
C TYR A 58 -18.39 -10.56 9.68
N LYS A 59 -17.68 -10.91 10.77
CA LYS A 59 -17.12 -12.23 11.01
C LYS A 59 -18.22 -13.30 11.19
N ALA A 60 -19.33 -12.97 11.81
CA ALA A 60 -20.45 -13.91 12.05
C ALA A 60 -21.00 -14.52 10.75
N ALA A 61 -20.97 -13.77 9.63
CA ALA A 61 -21.40 -14.24 8.32
C ALA A 61 -20.27 -14.07 7.27
N SER A 62 -19.01 -14.35 7.65
CA SER A 62 -17.84 -14.02 6.83
C SER A 62 -17.87 -14.64 5.44
N LEU A 63 -18.23 -15.90 5.31
CA LEU A 63 -18.33 -16.56 4.01
C LEU A 63 -19.36 -15.85 3.12
N ALA A 64 -20.59 -15.68 3.59
CA ALA A 64 -21.64 -15.00 2.84
C ALA A 64 -21.24 -13.56 2.47
N ASN A 65 -20.62 -12.82 3.38
CA ASN A 65 -20.16 -11.46 3.14
C ASN A 65 -19.05 -11.39 2.08
N VAL A 66 -18.10 -12.31 2.10
CA VAL A 66 -17.03 -12.38 1.10
C VAL A 66 -17.57 -12.83 -0.25
N THR A 67 -18.44 -13.86 -0.29
CA THR A 67 -19.11 -14.31 -1.52
C THR A 67 -19.87 -13.16 -2.17
N LYS A 68 -20.71 -12.47 -1.41
CA LYS A 68 -21.45 -11.30 -1.92
C LYS A 68 -20.51 -10.23 -2.48
N THR A 69 -19.42 -9.91 -1.78
CA THR A 69 -18.43 -8.92 -2.24
C THR A 69 -17.77 -9.37 -3.54
N HIS A 70 -17.42 -10.65 -3.65
CA HIS A 70 -16.86 -11.24 -4.87
C HIS A 70 -17.83 -11.14 -6.04
N GLU A 71 -19.08 -11.57 -5.86
CA GLU A 71 -20.13 -11.49 -6.89
C GLU A 71 -20.39 -10.05 -7.36
N GLU A 72 -20.46 -9.10 -6.41
CA GLU A 72 -20.64 -7.68 -6.73
C GLU A 72 -19.46 -7.11 -7.52
N LEU A 73 -18.22 -7.51 -7.20
CA LEU A 73 -17.01 -7.10 -7.93
C LEU A 73 -17.00 -7.67 -9.36
N ILE A 74 -17.19 -8.97 -9.52
CA ILE A 74 -17.20 -9.62 -10.84
C ILE A 74 -18.33 -9.09 -11.71
N ALA A 75 -19.50 -8.82 -11.14
CA ALA A 75 -20.62 -8.23 -11.86
C ALA A 75 -20.48 -6.72 -12.15
N GLY A 76 -19.40 -6.06 -11.70
CA GLY A 76 -19.21 -4.61 -11.83
C GLY A 76 -20.23 -3.77 -11.03
N LYS A 77 -20.91 -4.38 -10.07
CA LYS A 77 -21.96 -3.76 -9.25
C LYS A 77 -21.48 -3.31 -7.89
N TYR A 78 -20.22 -3.55 -7.56
CA TYR A 78 -19.64 -3.15 -6.27
C TYR A 78 -19.75 -1.64 -6.08
N ARG A 79 -20.23 -1.22 -4.90
CA ARG A 79 -20.31 0.20 -4.50
C ARG A 79 -19.63 0.39 -3.16
N SER A 80 -18.81 1.42 -3.07
CA SER A 80 -18.20 1.83 -1.79
C SER A 80 -19.29 2.31 -0.82
N LYS A 81 -19.11 1.95 0.45
CA LYS A 81 -20.01 2.35 1.56
C LYS A 81 -19.68 3.72 2.13
N GLY A 82 -18.62 4.36 1.57
CA GLY A 82 -18.13 5.64 2.09
C GLY A 82 -17.36 5.53 3.40
N PHE A 83 -17.21 6.66 4.07
CA PHE A 83 -16.41 6.77 5.28
C PHE A 83 -17.29 6.92 6.52
N TYR A 84 -16.82 6.36 7.63
CA TYR A 84 -17.27 6.71 8.97
C TYR A 84 -16.32 7.76 9.54
N GLU A 85 -16.85 8.91 9.90
CA GLU A 85 -16.07 10.04 10.38
C GLU A 85 -16.27 10.21 11.88
N PHE A 86 -15.19 10.43 12.60
CA PHE A 86 -15.21 10.70 14.05
C PHE A 86 -13.92 11.40 14.47
N ASP A 87 -14.03 12.15 15.56
CA ASP A 87 -12.90 12.88 16.13
C ASP A 87 -12.30 12.09 17.31
N ILE A 88 -10.99 12.11 17.39
CA ILE A 88 -10.23 11.56 18.52
C ILE A 88 -9.21 12.60 19.01
N VAL A 89 -8.82 12.47 20.27
CA VAL A 89 -7.68 13.22 20.82
C VAL A 89 -6.52 12.25 20.99
N GLU A 90 -5.45 12.46 20.23
CA GLU A 90 -4.24 11.65 20.32
C GLU A 90 -3.07 12.52 20.79
N ARG A 91 -2.50 12.19 21.95
CA ARG A 91 -1.41 12.95 22.57
C ARG A 91 -1.72 14.46 22.69
N GLY A 92 -2.93 14.79 23.12
CA GLY A 92 -3.40 16.17 23.28
C GLY A 92 -3.75 16.92 22.00
N LYS A 93 -3.69 16.28 20.83
CA LYS A 93 -4.04 16.89 19.55
C LYS A 93 -5.35 16.31 19.03
N PRO A 94 -6.35 17.15 18.68
CA PRO A 94 -7.56 16.67 18.02
C PRO A 94 -7.21 16.16 16.61
N ARG A 95 -7.79 15.03 16.24
CA ARG A 95 -7.66 14.42 14.91
C ARG A 95 -9.01 14.00 14.39
N HIS A 96 -9.37 14.48 13.22
CA HIS A 96 -10.50 13.98 12.47
C HIS A 96 -10.12 12.71 11.74
N ILE A 97 -10.84 11.61 12.02
CA ILE A 97 -10.55 10.29 11.47
C ILE A 97 -11.67 9.90 10.49
N ARG A 98 -11.25 9.54 9.28
CA ARG A 98 -12.12 8.95 8.26
C ARG A 98 -11.79 7.46 8.15
N SER A 99 -12.71 6.61 8.54
CA SER A 99 -12.52 5.15 8.57
C SER A 99 -13.47 4.46 7.61
N VAL A 100 -12.96 3.46 6.90
CA VAL A 100 -13.78 2.63 6.01
C VAL A 100 -14.38 1.43 6.74
N HIS A 101 -15.50 0.91 6.25
CA HIS A 101 -16.09 -0.34 6.73
C HIS A 101 -15.15 -1.53 6.51
N ILE A 102 -15.30 -2.58 7.32
CA ILE A 102 -14.44 -3.78 7.21
C ILE A 102 -14.51 -4.43 5.81
N SER A 103 -15.65 -4.44 5.14
CA SER A 103 -15.77 -4.95 3.77
C SER A 103 -14.91 -4.18 2.78
N GLU A 104 -14.85 -2.84 2.90
CA GLU A 104 -13.98 -1.99 2.09
C GLU A 104 -12.50 -2.33 2.32
N ARG A 105 -12.11 -2.52 3.58
CA ARG A 105 -10.74 -2.91 3.94
C ARG A 105 -10.33 -4.24 3.33
N VAL A 106 -11.28 -5.19 3.22
CA VAL A 106 -11.03 -6.48 2.56
C VAL A 106 -10.71 -6.27 1.08
N VAL A 107 -11.50 -5.48 0.37
CA VAL A 107 -11.28 -5.17 -1.05
C VAL A 107 -9.99 -4.39 -1.26
N GLN A 108 -9.77 -3.32 -0.49
CA GLN A 108 -8.56 -2.51 -0.57
C GLN A 108 -7.30 -3.35 -0.28
N ARG A 109 -7.36 -4.21 0.72
CA ARG A 109 -6.25 -5.10 1.05
C ARG A 109 -5.98 -6.11 -0.04
N CYS A 110 -7.02 -6.71 -0.60
CA CYS A 110 -6.91 -7.63 -1.71
C CYS A 110 -6.22 -6.97 -2.91
N LEU A 111 -6.68 -5.78 -3.29
CA LEU A 111 -6.05 -4.99 -4.35
C LEU A 111 -4.57 -4.67 -4.05
N CYS A 112 -4.28 -4.24 -2.81
CA CYS A 112 -2.91 -3.92 -2.41
C CYS A 112 -2.00 -5.15 -2.43
N ASP A 113 -2.40 -6.25 -1.79
CA ASP A 113 -1.53 -7.40 -1.58
C ASP A 113 -1.31 -8.21 -2.88
N TYR A 114 -2.32 -8.29 -3.76
CA TYR A 114 -2.27 -9.14 -4.96
C TYR A 114 -2.09 -8.39 -6.29
N CYS A 115 -2.22 -7.07 -6.30
CA CYS A 115 -2.01 -6.26 -7.50
C CYS A 115 -0.98 -5.14 -7.27
N LEU A 116 -1.28 -4.15 -6.43
CA LEU A 116 -0.48 -2.93 -6.35
C LEU A 116 0.93 -3.18 -5.80
N VAL A 117 1.08 -3.92 -4.71
CA VAL A 117 2.39 -4.20 -4.12
C VAL A 117 3.28 -5.01 -5.07
N PRO A 118 2.85 -6.14 -5.66
CA PRO A 118 3.65 -6.87 -6.63
C PRO A 118 4.07 -6.06 -7.84
N MET A 119 3.16 -5.20 -8.35
CA MET A 119 3.45 -4.37 -9.53
C MET A 119 4.42 -3.22 -9.21
N LEU A 120 4.19 -2.51 -8.10
CA LEU A 120 4.85 -1.23 -7.81
C LEU A 120 6.15 -1.41 -7.02
N SER A 121 6.27 -2.46 -6.18
CA SER A 121 7.43 -2.67 -5.31
C SER A 121 8.76 -2.71 -6.06
N ARG A 122 8.74 -3.18 -7.31
CA ARG A 122 9.92 -3.25 -8.18
C ARG A 122 10.45 -1.87 -8.62
N SER A 123 9.61 -0.83 -8.55
CA SER A 123 9.97 0.56 -8.90
C SER A 123 10.36 1.40 -7.70
N PHE A 124 10.14 0.91 -6.49
CA PHE A 124 10.49 1.63 -5.28
C PHE A 124 12.01 1.65 -5.06
N ILE A 125 12.49 2.76 -4.51
CA ILE A 125 13.87 2.84 -4.05
C ILE A 125 14.09 1.84 -2.91
N TYR A 126 15.32 1.32 -2.80
CA TYR A 126 15.64 0.34 -1.77
C TYR A 126 15.34 0.84 -0.35
N ASP A 127 15.60 2.13 -0.10
CA ASP A 127 15.42 2.76 1.21
C ASP A 127 13.99 3.23 1.53
N ASN A 128 13.00 2.80 0.73
CA ASN A 128 11.60 2.95 1.10
C ASN A 128 11.31 2.10 2.35
N GLY A 129 11.05 2.75 3.47
CA GLY A 129 10.76 2.12 4.77
C GLY A 129 9.28 1.84 5.01
N ALA A 130 8.38 2.22 4.10
CA ALA A 130 6.95 2.15 4.32
C ALA A 130 6.25 1.05 3.50
N SER A 131 5.18 0.48 4.08
CA SER A 131 4.16 -0.33 3.39
C SER A 131 4.65 -1.61 2.68
N LEU A 132 5.88 -2.04 2.89
CA LEU A 132 6.42 -3.27 2.33
C LEU A 132 6.78 -4.28 3.43
N ARG A 133 6.62 -5.56 3.13
CA ARG A 133 7.03 -6.64 4.04
C ARG A 133 8.54 -6.58 4.27
N GLY A 134 8.99 -6.71 5.52
CA GLY A 134 10.39 -6.59 5.91
C GLY A 134 10.93 -5.16 5.90
N LYS A 135 10.09 -4.19 5.61
CA LYS A 135 10.34 -2.75 5.77
C LYS A 135 9.57 -2.25 6.99
N GLY A 136 9.75 -1.02 7.37
CA GLY A 136 9.10 -0.43 8.53
C GLY A 136 10.06 0.45 9.32
N TYR A 137 9.67 0.78 10.54
CA TYR A 137 10.43 1.69 11.40
C TYR A 137 11.87 1.20 11.64
N ASP A 138 12.04 -0.05 12.06
CA ASP A 138 13.37 -0.61 12.38
C ASP A 138 14.30 -0.64 11.16
N PHE A 139 13.74 -0.99 9.98
CA PHE A 139 14.47 -0.89 8.73
C PHE A 139 14.91 0.55 8.45
N ALA A 140 13.99 1.52 8.54
CA ALA A 140 14.29 2.92 8.28
C ALA A 140 15.37 3.45 9.23
N VAL A 141 15.25 3.18 10.55
CA VAL A 141 16.25 3.57 11.55
C VAL A 141 17.61 2.96 11.23
N SER A 142 17.68 1.66 10.93
CA SER A 142 18.94 1.00 10.60
C SER A 142 19.62 1.61 9.37
N ARG A 143 18.83 1.99 8.35
CA ARG A 143 19.36 2.65 7.14
C ARG A 143 19.91 4.05 7.45
N VAL A 144 19.16 4.85 8.21
CA VAL A 144 19.62 6.19 8.62
C VAL A 144 20.90 6.08 9.46
N THR A 145 20.93 5.19 10.45
CA THR A 145 22.13 4.96 11.28
C THR A 145 23.34 4.58 10.44
N ARG A 146 23.15 3.70 9.45
CA ARG A 146 24.22 3.32 8.53
C ARG A 146 24.74 4.52 7.73
N PHE A 147 23.85 5.33 7.16
CA PHE A 147 24.25 6.51 6.38
C PHE A 147 24.99 7.54 7.25
N LEU A 148 24.52 7.78 8.47
CA LEU A 148 25.19 8.66 9.41
C LEU A 148 26.58 8.15 9.77
N ALA A 149 26.73 6.85 10.03
CA ALA A 149 28.03 6.24 10.31
C ALA A 149 29.00 6.30 9.12
N GLU A 150 28.48 6.09 7.89
CA GLU A 150 29.27 6.23 6.67
C GLU A 150 29.73 7.68 6.44
N HIS A 151 28.81 8.64 6.67
CA HIS A 151 29.11 10.07 6.56
C HIS A 151 30.18 10.47 7.60
N TYR A 152 29.99 10.09 8.86
CA TYR A 152 30.92 10.40 9.92
C TYR A 152 32.33 9.87 9.67
N ARG A 153 32.46 8.66 9.13
CA ARG A 153 33.78 8.09 8.78
C ARG A 153 34.49 8.85 7.67
N LYS A 154 33.74 9.45 6.73
CA LYS A 154 34.29 10.18 5.57
C LYS A 154 34.54 11.65 5.84
N HIS A 155 33.66 12.28 6.62
CA HIS A 155 33.58 13.74 6.77
C HIS A 155 33.61 14.22 8.22
N GLY A 156 33.70 13.29 9.19
CA GLY A 156 33.67 13.64 10.60
C GLY A 156 32.29 14.19 11.03
N ARG A 157 32.29 15.23 11.83
CA ARG A 157 31.07 15.87 12.35
C ARG A 157 30.47 16.95 11.43
N GLU A 158 31.14 17.24 10.33
CA GLU A 158 30.71 18.25 9.39
C GLU A 158 29.56 17.71 8.51
N GLY A 159 28.43 18.41 8.51
CA GLY A 159 27.29 18.05 7.64
C GLY A 159 25.94 18.41 8.24
N TYR A 160 24.91 18.17 7.43
CA TYR A 160 23.51 18.46 7.77
C TYR A 160 22.62 17.28 7.42
N VAL A 161 21.56 17.11 8.22
CA VAL A 161 20.47 16.17 7.91
C VAL A 161 19.25 17.00 7.51
N LEU A 162 18.77 16.80 6.28
CA LEU A 162 17.56 17.42 5.79
C LEU A 162 16.38 16.47 5.97
N VAL A 163 15.32 16.96 6.62
CA VAL A 163 14.07 16.23 6.79
C VAL A 163 12.95 16.97 6.07
N PHE A 164 12.31 16.31 5.11
CA PHE A 164 11.17 16.85 4.38
C PHE A 164 9.89 16.17 4.85
N VAL A 165 8.87 16.97 5.14
CA VAL A 165 7.54 16.49 5.51
C VAL A 165 6.51 17.22 4.65
N PHE A 166 5.70 16.44 3.94
CA PHE A 166 4.58 16.98 3.17
C PHE A 166 3.40 17.24 4.12
N SER A 167 2.99 18.50 4.24
CA SER A 167 1.81 18.87 5.01
C SER A 167 0.55 18.47 4.27
N LYS A 168 -0.40 17.82 4.97
CA LYS A 168 -1.72 17.45 4.44
C LYS A 168 -1.67 16.70 3.09
N TYR A 169 -0.65 15.86 2.88
CA TYR A 169 -0.44 15.19 1.59
C TYR A 169 -1.68 14.49 1.04
N PHE A 170 -2.38 13.72 1.90
CA PHE A 170 -3.58 12.98 1.48
C PHE A 170 -4.80 13.87 1.23
N ASP A 171 -4.89 15.01 1.93
CA ASP A 171 -6.01 15.95 1.77
C ASP A 171 -5.84 16.83 0.53
N THR A 172 -4.61 16.99 0.05
CA THR A 172 -4.26 17.89 -1.08
C THR A 172 -3.94 17.14 -2.36
N ALA A 173 -3.88 15.80 -2.32
CA ALA A 173 -3.67 15.00 -3.52
C ALA A 173 -4.85 15.21 -4.50
N GLN A 174 -4.55 15.73 -5.70
CA GLN A 174 -5.55 15.88 -6.75
C GLN A 174 -5.87 14.49 -7.31
N HIS A 175 -7.15 14.18 -7.42
CA HIS A 175 -7.68 13.00 -8.06
C HIS A 175 -8.28 13.43 -9.39
N GLU A 176 -7.52 13.26 -10.47
CA GLU A 176 -8.02 13.42 -11.83
C GLU A 176 -8.70 12.15 -12.32
#